data_3cf24aadc1520e8d28ae5eb8fe0f0424
#
_entry.id   3cf24aadc1520e8d28ae5eb8fe0f0424
#
_cell.length_a   1.000
_cell.length_b   1.000
_cell.length_c   1.000
_cell.angle_alpha   90.00
_cell.angle_beta   90.00
_cell.angle_gamma   90.00
#
_symmetry.space_group_name_H-M   'P 1'
#
loop_
_entity.id
_entity.type
_entity.pdbx_description
1 polymer ?
#
loop_
_entity_poly.entity_id
_entity_poly.type
_entity_poly.pdbx_seq_one_letter_code
_entity_poly.pdbx_strand_id
1 'polypeptide(L)'
;MAYGTNSLSSSGGSGQAALERFTAMMIERMRQMKETGWKKGWIGGESGYAGLPQNVGGRNYSGSNSFFLQLHTAAMGYQLPVYLTFKQAHNLKAHVLKGEKAFPVVYWDMLVKDRDGRRVSSDEYRAMTKEERQGLEAIPFVKSFPVYNVAQTNLAEMQPERMQKLLDRFKVPELRDTEGMYAHAALDRMVQTQQWLCPIQADKRVDGAFYSPSQDRIVVPMKAQFNIGSSPEETYRGGMEYYSTMLHEMTHSTMTPERLNRETGGRFGDPKYAKEELVAELTAAMISQSMGFDSDRQL
;
A
#
# COMPACT_ATOMS: atom_id res chain seq x y z
N MET A 1 30.43 -1.28 -21.24
CA MET A 1 29.30 -1.34 -22.18
C MET A 1 28.24 -0.38 -21.67
N ALA A 2 27.94 0.65 -22.44
CA ALA A 2 27.07 1.74 -22.04
C ALA A 2 25.61 1.26 -22.09
N TYR A 3 24.87 1.40 -20.99
CA TYR A 3 23.43 1.23 -21.00
C TYR A 3 22.78 2.44 -21.67
N GLY A 4 22.19 2.18 -22.84
CA GLY A 4 21.45 3.20 -23.58
C GLY A 4 20.21 3.63 -22.79
N THR A 5 20.14 4.92 -22.49
CA THR A 5 18.92 5.59 -22.06
C THR A 5 17.96 5.65 -23.22
N ASN A 6 16.98 4.72 -23.26
CA ASN A 6 15.84 4.86 -24.18
C ASN A 6 15.00 6.05 -23.74
N SER A 7 15.03 7.11 -24.52
CA SER A 7 14.16 8.27 -24.40
C SER A 7 12.70 7.82 -24.61
N LEU A 8 11.91 7.87 -23.55
CA LEU A 8 10.45 7.70 -23.60
C LEU A 8 9.87 8.83 -24.45
N SER A 9 9.27 8.48 -25.58
CA SER A 9 8.64 9.40 -26.51
C SER A 9 7.44 10.12 -25.88
N SER A 10 7.23 11.35 -26.30
CA SER A 10 6.42 12.47 -25.83
C SER A 10 4.89 12.32 -25.61
N SER A 11 4.37 11.15 -25.27
CA SER A 11 3.01 11.01 -24.70
C SER A 11 3.00 11.05 -23.16
N GLY A 12 4.12 11.35 -22.55
CA GLY A 12 4.42 11.22 -21.12
C GLY A 12 3.98 12.38 -20.21
N GLY A 13 3.43 13.46 -20.72
CA GLY A 13 3.20 14.67 -19.92
C GLY A 13 2.27 14.48 -18.69
N SER A 14 1.23 13.67 -18.82
CA SER A 14 0.28 13.46 -17.70
C SER A 14 0.79 12.46 -16.66
N GLY A 15 1.50 11.42 -17.08
CA GLY A 15 2.12 10.44 -16.17
C GLY A 15 3.31 11.03 -15.43
N GLN A 16 4.14 11.81 -16.10
CA GLN A 16 5.27 12.52 -15.51
C GLN A 16 4.79 13.53 -14.46
N ALA A 17 3.78 14.33 -14.78
CA ALA A 17 3.19 15.28 -13.84
C ALA A 17 2.58 14.60 -12.60
N ALA A 18 1.99 13.40 -12.75
CA ALA A 18 1.50 12.60 -11.65
C ALA A 18 2.64 12.14 -10.74
N LEU A 19 3.74 11.66 -11.32
CA LEU A 19 4.93 11.23 -10.58
C LEU A 19 5.60 12.40 -9.85
N GLU A 20 5.71 13.56 -10.50
CA GLU A 20 6.26 14.79 -9.89
C GLU A 20 5.42 15.28 -8.71
N ARG A 21 4.10 15.31 -8.85
CA ARG A 21 3.19 15.66 -7.74
C ARG A 21 3.31 14.69 -6.57
N PHE A 22 3.43 13.41 -6.86
CA PHE A 22 3.66 12.39 -5.86
C PHE A 22 5.00 12.59 -5.14
N THR A 23 6.08 12.77 -5.88
CA THR A 23 7.41 13.02 -5.33
C THR A 23 7.40 14.27 -4.43
N ALA A 24 6.78 15.35 -4.88
CA ALA A 24 6.64 16.57 -4.09
C ALA A 24 5.85 16.33 -2.79
N MET A 25 4.77 15.56 -2.85
CA MET A 25 3.97 15.20 -1.65
C MET A 25 4.79 14.35 -0.67
N MET A 26 5.58 13.39 -1.17
CA MET A 26 6.47 12.58 -0.34
C MET A 26 7.55 13.42 0.35
N ILE A 27 8.21 14.30 -0.40
CA ILE A 27 9.23 15.19 0.14
C ILE A 27 8.64 16.09 1.23
N GLU A 28 7.47 16.65 0.99
CA GLU A 28 6.79 17.51 1.99
C GLU A 28 6.44 16.75 3.26
N ARG A 29 5.94 15.52 3.10
CA ARG A 29 5.63 14.68 4.26
C ARG A 29 6.87 14.26 5.04
N MET A 30 7.95 13.90 4.35
CA MET A 30 9.25 13.62 4.98
C MET A 30 9.80 14.84 5.75
N ARG A 31 9.61 16.07 5.25
CA ARG A 31 9.99 17.30 5.96
C ARG A 31 9.19 17.46 7.25
N GLN A 32 7.87 17.32 7.17
CA GLN A 32 6.98 17.42 8.34
C GLN A 32 7.35 16.39 9.41
N MET A 33 7.70 15.17 9.00
CA MET A 33 8.14 14.11 9.91
C MET A 33 9.47 14.44 10.61
N LYS A 34 10.40 15.05 9.90
CA LYS A 34 11.68 15.50 10.49
C LYS A 34 11.48 16.58 11.56
N GLU A 35 10.47 17.43 11.41
CA GLU A 35 10.15 18.51 12.35
C GLU A 35 9.39 18.03 13.58
N THR A 36 8.56 16.99 13.44
CA THR A 36 7.67 16.49 14.52
C THR A 36 8.22 15.27 15.26
N GLY A 37 9.42 14.79 14.89
CA GLY A 37 9.92 13.47 15.29
C GLY A 37 9.25 12.36 14.48
N TRP A 38 10.03 11.35 14.11
CA TRP A 38 9.55 10.23 13.31
C TRP A 38 8.50 9.42 14.08
N LYS A 39 7.22 9.75 13.91
CA LYS A 39 6.12 8.84 14.21
C LYS A 39 5.64 8.25 12.88
N LYS A 40 5.46 6.94 12.83
CA LYS A 40 4.81 6.25 11.71
C LYS A 40 3.37 6.74 11.51
N GLY A 41 3.16 7.97 11.14
CA GLY A 41 1.85 8.53 11.04
C GLY A 41 1.44 8.93 9.62
N TRP A 42 2.27 8.67 8.62
CA TRP A 42 2.03 9.20 7.28
C TRP A 42 1.29 8.23 6.34
N ILE A 43 1.22 6.93 6.66
CA ILE A 43 0.35 5.97 6.00
C ILE A 43 -0.77 5.52 6.92
N GLY A 44 -0.59 5.48 8.20
CA GLY A 44 -1.53 4.98 9.19
C GLY A 44 -1.92 5.99 10.27
N GLY A 45 -1.63 7.30 10.11
CA GLY A 45 -2.07 8.28 11.10
C GLY A 45 -3.58 8.35 11.17
N GLU A 46 -4.15 8.25 12.35
CA GLU A 46 -5.56 8.52 12.77
C GLU A 46 -6.63 8.49 11.66
N SER A 47 -6.43 7.67 10.62
CA SER A 47 -7.31 7.67 9.46
C SER A 47 -8.71 7.18 9.77
N GLY A 48 -8.91 6.53 10.92
CA GLY A 48 -10.22 6.09 11.39
C GLY A 48 -10.95 5.12 10.45
N TYR A 49 -10.22 4.52 9.49
CA TYR A 49 -10.78 3.57 8.54
C TYR A 49 -9.90 2.33 8.36
N ALA A 50 -10.51 1.22 7.96
CA ALA A 50 -9.85 -0.02 7.60
C ALA A 50 -10.06 -0.36 6.13
N GLY A 51 -9.03 -0.86 5.45
CA GLY A 51 -9.11 -1.34 4.07
C GLY A 51 -8.32 -0.53 3.06
N LEU A 52 -8.27 -1.06 1.82
CA LEU A 52 -7.53 -0.45 0.71
C LEU A 52 -8.35 0.65 0.03
N PRO A 53 -7.69 1.65 -0.57
CA PRO A 53 -8.38 2.62 -1.40
C PRO A 53 -9.20 1.96 -2.52
N GLN A 54 -10.43 2.41 -2.66
CA GLN A 54 -11.39 1.90 -3.63
C GLN A 54 -11.93 3.02 -4.51
N ASN A 55 -12.35 2.65 -5.72
CA ASN A 55 -13.24 3.53 -6.44
C ASN A 55 -14.66 3.43 -5.86
N VAL A 56 -15.50 4.43 -6.16
CA VAL A 56 -16.89 4.48 -5.66
C VAL A 56 -17.76 3.28 -6.09
N GLY A 57 -17.31 2.49 -7.08
CA GLY A 57 -17.91 1.23 -7.51
C GLY A 57 -17.47 0.00 -6.71
N GLY A 58 -16.56 0.16 -5.74
CA GLY A 58 -16.08 -0.91 -4.88
C GLY A 58 -14.86 -1.67 -5.38
N ARG A 59 -14.26 -1.26 -6.51
CA ARG A 59 -13.01 -1.85 -7.01
C ARG A 59 -11.82 -1.23 -6.30
N ASN A 60 -10.98 -2.06 -5.70
CA ASN A 60 -9.72 -1.64 -5.10
C ASN A 60 -8.75 -1.08 -6.14
N TYR A 61 -8.04 -0.04 -5.76
CA TYR A 61 -6.83 0.36 -6.44
C TYR A 61 -5.70 -0.61 -6.08
N SER A 62 -4.72 -0.74 -6.96
CA SER A 62 -3.59 -1.66 -6.78
C SER A 62 -2.25 -0.95 -7.03
N GLY A 63 -1.15 -1.57 -6.56
CA GLY A 63 0.20 -1.08 -6.75
C GLY A 63 0.38 0.36 -6.27
N SER A 64 1.13 1.15 -7.01
CA SER A 64 1.43 2.55 -6.69
C SER A 64 0.19 3.42 -6.49
N ASN A 65 -0.91 3.16 -7.23
CA ASN A 65 -2.13 3.92 -7.04
C ASN A 65 -2.74 3.71 -5.65
N SER A 66 -2.76 2.47 -5.16
CA SER A 66 -3.26 2.18 -3.82
C SER A 66 -2.43 2.92 -2.77
N PHE A 67 -1.11 2.80 -2.87
CA PHE A 67 -0.19 3.48 -1.98
C PHE A 67 -0.37 5.01 -1.98
N PHE A 68 -0.42 5.62 -3.16
CA PHE A 68 -0.54 7.08 -3.28
C PHE A 68 -1.87 7.61 -2.78
N LEU A 69 -2.95 6.87 -3.02
CA LEU A 69 -4.26 7.26 -2.53
C LEU A 69 -4.38 7.11 -1.01
N GLN A 70 -3.70 6.13 -0.38
CA GLN A 70 -3.61 6.04 1.08
C GLN A 70 -2.91 7.28 1.65
N LEU A 71 -1.72 7.61 1.12
CA LEU A 71 -0.99 8.81 1.53
C LEU A 71 -1.80 10.08 1.35
N HIS A 72 -2.48 10.20 0.21
CA HIS A 72 -3.34 11.37 -0.06
C HIS A 72 -4.52 11.44 0.92
N THR A 73 -5.16 10.29 1.22
CA THR A 73 -6.24 10.22 2.20
C THR A 73 -5.77 10.70 3.57
N ALA A 74 -4.62 10.19 4.04
CA ALA A 74 -4.04 10.56 5.31
C ALA A 74 -3.59 12.04 5.35
N ALA A 75 -2.88 12.50 4.32
CA ALA A 75 -2.38 13.87 4.24
C ALA A 75 -3.50 14.92 4.22
N MET A 76 -4.64 14.58 3.65
CA MET A 76 -5.80 15.47 3.57
C MET A 76 -6.80 15.28 4.72
N GLY A 77 -6.56 14.32 5.63
CA GLY A 77 -7.47 14.02 6.73
C GLY A 77 -8.83 13.48 6.27
N TYR A 78 -8.91 12.83 5.11
CA TYR A 78 -10.16 12.28 4.62
C TYR A 78 -10.58 11.05 5.45
N GLN A 79 -11.85 10.98 5.80
CA GLN A 79 -12.41 9.91 6.60
C GLN A 79 -12.47 8.56 5.86
N LEU A 80 -12.56 8.59 4.53
CA LEU A 80 -12.70 7.38 3.71
C LEU A 80 -11.70 7.37 2.56
N PRO A 81 -11.03 6.24 2.28
CA PRO A 81 -10.15 6.08 1.12
C PRO A 81 -10.94 5.74 -0.15
N VAL A 82 -12.02 6.44 -0.41
CA VAL A 82 -12.90 6.18 -1.55
C VAL A 82 -12.81 7.32 -2.54
N TYR A 83 -12.55 6.95 -3.79
CA TYR A 83 -12.29 7.91 -4.86
C TYR A 83 -13.21 7.69 -6.05
N LEU A 84 -13.49 8.77 -6.78
CA LEU A 84 -14.32 8.76 -7.96
C LEU A 84 -13.82 9.78 -8.99
N THR A 85 -14.10 9.48 -10.26
CA THR A 85 -13.89 10.45 -11.34
C THR A 85 -15.04 11.45 -11.38
N PHE A 86 -14.83 12.58 -12.03
CA PHE A 86 -15.89 13.58 -12.27
C PHE A 86 -17.15 12.94 -12.91
N LYS A 87 -16.95 12.05 -13.90
CA LYS A 87 -18.05 11.32 -14.55
C LYS A 87 -18.81 10.41 -13.58
N GLN A 88 -18.09 9.75 -12.66
CA GLN A 88 -18.73 8.91 -11.64
C GLN A 88 -19.53 9.75 -10.64
N ALA A 89 -19.02 10.91 -10.22
CA ALA A 89 -19.79 11.83 -9.39
C ALA A 89 -21.09 12.24 -10.08
N HIS A 90 -21.02 12.70 -11.32
CA HIS A 90 -22.18 13.08 -12.09
C HIS A 90 -23.20 11.93 -12.26
N ASN A 91 -22.75 10.71 -12.53
CA ASN A 91 -23.65 9.54 -12.63
C ASN A 91 -24.38 9.23 -11.31
N LEU A 92 -23.77 9.58 -10.19
CA LEU A 92 -24.37 9.46 -8.85
C LEU A 92 -25.23 10.69 -8.48
N LYS A 93 -25.48 11.59 -9.42
CA LYS A 93 -26.18 12.87 -9.19
C LYS A 93 -25.50 13.75 -8.14
N ALA A 94 -24.21 13.53 -7.93
CA ALA A 94 -23.36 14.34 -7.08
C ALA A 94 -22.42 15.20 -7.94
N HIS A 95 -21.80 16.18 -7.33
CA HIS A 95 -20.79 17.03 -7.98
C HIS A 95 -19.60 17.25 -7.08
N VAL A 96 -18.46 17.54 -7.70
CA VAL A 96 -17.25 17.95 -6.99
C VAL A 96 -17.42 19.37 -6.48
N LEU A 97 -17.05 19.61 -5.23
CA LEU A 97 -17.16 20.91 -4.59
C LEU A 97 -16.24 21.93 -5.27
N LYS A 98 -16.68 23.20 -5.27
CA LYS A 98 -15.93 24.29 -5.91
C LYS A 98 -14.56 24.48 -5.25
N GLY A 99 -13.52 24.52 -6.08
CA GLY A 99 -12.14 24.73 -5.63
C GLY A 99 -11.37 23.46 -5.33
N GLU A 100 -12.02 22.31 -5.28
CA GLU A 100 -11.36 21.01 -5.04
C GLU A 100 -10.42 20.61 -6.18
N LYS A 101 -9.31 19.99 -5.80
CA LYS A 101 -8.27 19.55 -6.75
C LYS A 101 -8.23 18.04 -6.85
N ALA A 102 -8.27 17.54 -8.07
CA ALA A 102 -8.13 16.11 -8.34
C ALA A 102 -6.75 15.60 -7.96
N PHE A 103 -6.70 14.34 -7.52
CA PHE A 103 -5.47 13.57 -7.41
C PHE A 103 -5.32 12.67 -8.63
N PRO A 104 -4.13 12.60 -9.29
CA PRO A 104 -3.95 11.76 -10.45
C PRO A 104 -3.70 10.30 -10.05
N VAL A 105 -4.45 9.37 -10.66
CA VAL A 105 -4.08 7.95 -10.66
C VAL A 105 -3.53 7.58 -12.02
N VAL A 106 -2.56 6.67 -12.06
CA VAL A 106 -1.88 6.26 -13.27
C VAL A 106 -2.32 4.85 -13.69
N TYR A 107 -2.49 4.68 -14.99
CA TYR A 107 -2.79 3.42 -15.61
C TYR A 107 -1.69 3.08 -16.60
N TRP A 108 -1.01 1.97 -16.36
CA TRP A 108 0.03 1.43 -17.23
C TRP A 108 -0.56 0.35 -18.10
N ASP A 109 -0.34 0.44 -19.39
CA ASP A 109 -0.77 -0.56 -20.34
C ASP A 109 0.16 -0.61 -21.54
N MET A 110 -0.07 -1.54 -22.45
CA MET A 110 0.70 -1.74 -23.66
C MET A 110 -0.19 -1.59 -24.89
N LEU A 111 0.24 -0.79 -25.82
CA LEU A 111 -0.30 -0.79 -27.17
C LEU A 111 0.44 -1.87 -27.96
N VAL A 112 -0.26 -2.98 -28.23
CA VAL A 112 0.32 -4.10 -28.95
C VAL A 112 -0.24 -4.14 -30.36
N LYS A 113 0.63 -4.31 -31.36
CA LYS A 113 0.29 -4.48 -32.77
C LYS A 113 0.96 -5.72 -33.34
N ASP A 114 0.26 -6.42 -34.20
CA ASP A 114 0.84 -7.48 -35.00
C ASP A 114 1.61 -6.91 -36.23
N ARG A 115 2.20 -7.78 -37.01
CA ARG A 115 2.95 -7.42 -38.22
C ARG A 115 2.10 -6.73 -39.29
N ASP A 116 0.81 -6.94 -39.25
CA ASP A 116 -0.16 -6.31 -40.17
C ASP A 116 -0.70 -4.97 -39.61
N GLY A 117 -0.21 -4.55 -38.43
CA GLY A 117 -0.63 -3.31 -37.74
C GLY A 117 -1.96 -3.45 -37.01
N ARG A 118 -2.53 -4.65 -36.91
CA ARG A 118 -3.76 -4.91 -36.17
C ARG A 118 -3.50 -4.86 -34.67
N ARG A 119 -4.46 -4.37 -33.94
CA ARG A 119 -4.36 -4.21 -32.50
C ARG A 119 -4.63 -5.54 -31.78
N VAL A 120 -3.69 -5.96 -30.94
CA VAL A 120 -3.84 -7.08 -30.00
C VAL A 120 -4.20 -6.50 -28.62
N SER A 121 -5.13 -7.10 -27.92
CA SER A 121 -5.49 -6.62 -26.58
C SER A 121 -4.35 -6.90 -25.58
N SER A 122 -4.22 -6.05 -24.56
CA SER A 122 -3.19 -6.23 -23.53
C SER A 122 -3.36 -7.56 -22.76
N ASP A 123 -4.59 -8.00 -22.59
CA ASP A 123 -4.89 -9.25 -21.89
C ASP A 123 -4.49 -10.47 -22.73
N GLU A 124 -4.79 -10.45 -24.03
CA GLU A 124 -4.29 -11.46 -24.98
C GLU A 124 -2.76 -11.50 -24.99
N TYR A 125 -2.10 -10.33 -25.09
CA TYR A 125 -0.65 -10.26 -25.07
C TYR A 125 -0.04 -10.80 -23.78
N ARG A 126 -0.65 -10.53 -22.61
CA ARG A 126 -0.18 -11.05 -21.32
C ARG A 126 -0.31 -12.56 -21.21
N ALA A 127 -1.33 -13.14 -21.85
CA ALA A 127 -1.58 -14.58 -21.87
C ALA A 127 -0.66 -15.34 -22.84
N MET A 128 0.00 -14.67 -23.79
CA MET A 128 0.88 -15.27 -24.78
C MET A 128 2.21 -15.72 -24.19
N THR A 129 2.75 -16.80 -24.73
CA THR A 129 4.11 -17.28 -24.49
C THR A 129 5.16 -16.32 -25.07
N LYS A 130 6.43 -16.52 -24.75
CA LYS A 130 7.52 -15.72 -25.34
C LYS A 130 7.61 -15.88 -26.86
N GLU A 131 7.35 -17.08 -27.34
CA GLU A 131 7.38 -17.45 -28.75
C GLU A 131 6.26 -16.75 -29.51
N GLU A 132 5.04 -16.74 -28.98
CA GLU A 132 3.87 -16.07 -29.57
C GLU A 132 4.02 -14.54 -29.61
N ARG A 133 4.78 -13.96 -28.67
CA ARG A 133 5.08 -12.52 -28.66
C ARG A 133 6.12 -12.14 -29.73
N GLN A 134 6.80 -13.09 -30.37
CA GLN A 134 7.77 -12.79 -31.41
C GLN A 134 7.09 -12.18 -32.63
N GLY A 135 7.51 -10.95 -32.97
CA GLY A 135 6.96 -10.20 -34.09
C GLY A 135 5.77 -9.33 -33.76
N LEU A 136 5.41 -9.22 -32.50
CA LEU A 136 4.49 -8.20 -32.02
C LEU A 136 5.26 -6.95 -31.58
N GLU A 137 4.78 -5.78 -31.96
CA GLU A 137 5.28 -4.51 -31.48
C GLU A 137 4.49 -4.11 -30.24
N ALA A 138 5.16 -4.06 -29.09
CA ALA A 138 4.53 -3.72 -27.81
C ALA A 138 5.11 -2.40 -27.29
N ILE A 139 4.30 -1.35 -27.32
CA ILE A 139 4.68 0.01 -26.89
C ILE A 139 4.01 0.27 -25.53
N PRO A 140 4.79 0.39 -24.44
CA PRO A 140 4.24 0.76 -23.15
C PRO A 140 3.73 2.20 -23.16
N PHE A 141 2.58 2.45 -22.55
CA PHE A 141 2.06 3.79 -22.35
C PHE A 141 1.50 3.99 -20.95
N VAL A 142 1.49 5.24 -20.53
CA VAL A 142 0.93 5.65 -19.24
C VAL A 142 -0.21 6.62 -19.49
N LYS A 143 -1.36 6.36 -18.89
CA LYS A 143 -2.46 7.32 -18.83
C LYS A 143 -2.70 7.75 -17.38
N SER A 144 -2.95 9.03 -17.19
CA SER A 144 -3.37 9.57 -15.90
C SER A 144 -4.85 9.92 -15.94
N PHE A 145 -5.54 9.54 -14.87
CA PHE A 145 -6.95 9.87 -14.68
C PHE A 145 -7.12 10.70 -13.41
N PRO A 146 -7.75 11.87 -13.48
CA PRO A 146 -8.06 12.66 -12.30
C PRO A 146 -9.16 11.98 -11.48
N VAL A 147 -8.90 11.79 -10.19
CA VAL A 147 -9.90 11.30 -9.22
C VAL A 147 -10.03 12.27 -8.06
N TYR A 148 -11.18 12.26 -7.42
CA TYR A 148 -11.51 13.04 -6.25
C TYR A 148 -11.89 12.10 -5.12
N ASN A 149 -11.54 12.42 -3.89
CA ASN A 149 -12.07 11.72 -2.73
C ASN A 149 -13.59 12.01 -2.58
N VAL A 150 -14.35 11.08 -2.06
CA VAL A 150 -15.78 11.29 -1.80
C VAL A 150 -16.04 12.51 -0.89
N ALA A 151 -15.11 12.84 0.01
CA ALA A 151 -15.17 14.03 0.86
C ALA A 151 -15.08 15.35 0.07
N GLN A 152 -14.54 15.32 -1.15
CA GLN A 152 -14.46 16.47 -2.05
C GLN A 152 -15.74 16.64 -2.90
N THR A 153 -16.81 15.95 -2.54
CA THR A 153 -18.09 15.96 -3.27
C THR A 153 -19.25 16.13 -2.31
N ASN A 154 -20.39 16.49 -2.83
CA ASN A 154 -21.65 16.49 -2.06
C ASN A 154 -22.33 15.11 -2.04
N LEU A 155 -21.59 14.01 -2.20
CA LEU A 155 -22.16 12.66 -2.23
C LEU A 155 -22.92 12.31 -0.95
N ALA A 156 -22.44 12.76 0.20
CA ALA A 156 -23.10 12.52 1.48
C ALA A 156 -24.53 13.10 1.53
N GLU A 157 -24.74 14.27 0.92
CA GLU A 157 -26.05 14.93 0.82
C GLU A 157 -26.96 14.23 -0.19
N MET A 158 -26.41 13.91 -1.37
CA MET A 158 -27.17 13.37 -2.48
C MET A 158 -27.47 11.87 -2.35
N GLN A 159 -26.62 11.13 -1.65
CA GLN A 159 -26.68 9.66 -1.51
C GLN A 159 -26.33 9.23 -0.07
N PRO A 160 -27.11 9.66 0.95
CA PRO A 160 -26.78 9.41 2.35
C PRO A 160 -26.68 7.92 2.69
N GLU A 161 -27.57 7.09 2.17
CA GLU A 161 -27.53 5.63 2.39
C GLU A 161 -26.26 4.99 1.79
N ARG A 162 -25.83 5.48 0.63
CA ARG A 162 -24.59 5.00 0.00
C ARG A 162 -23.38 5.43 0.82
N MET A 163 -23.38 6.65 1.29
CA MET A 163 -22.31 7.15 2.15
C MET A 163 -22.23 6.36 3.45
N GLN A 164 -23.38 6.05 4.08
CA GLN A 164 -23.41 5.21 5.27
C GLN A 164 -22.83 3.81 5.02
N LYS A 165 -23.20 3.17 3.90
CA LYS A 165 -22.63 1.86 3.52
C LYS A 165 -21.11 1.92 3.31
N LEU A 166 -20.58 3.05 2.82
CA LEU A 166 -19.14 3.24 2.71
C LEU A 166 -18.49 3.39 4.09
N LEU A 167 -19.08 4.19 4.99
CA LEU A 167 -18.62 4.34 6.38
C LEU A 167 -18.60 2.99 7.10
N ASP A 168 -19.67 2.21 6.99
CA ASP A 168 -19.77 0.89 7.63
C ASP A 168 -18.71 -0.09 7.09
N ARG A 169 -18.46 -0.04 5.78
CA ARG A 169 -17.45 -0.90 5.12
C ARG A 169 -16.03 -0.63 5.58
N PHE A 170 -15.71 0.63 5.82
CA PHE A 170 -14.39 1.07 6.22
C PHE A 170 -14.27 1.31 7.72
N LYS A 171 -15.31 0.99 8.47
CA LYS A 171 -15.27 1.11 9.94
C LYS A 171 -14.14 0.24 10.50
N VAL A 172 -13.28 0.84 11.28
CA VAL A 172 -12.30 0.08 12.06
C VAL A 172 -13.08 -0.82 13.03
N PRO A 173 -12.80 -2.12 13.10
CA PRO A 173 -13.46 -2.99 14.06
C PRO A 173 -13.36 -2.44 15.48
N GLU A 174 -14.48 -2.36 16.20
CA GLU A 174 -14.44 -1.98 17.60
C GLU A 174 -13.60 -2.97 18.39
N LEU A 175 -12.88 -2.46 19.38
CA LEU A 175 -12.18 -3.28 20.38
C LEU A 175 -13.20 -4.20 21.05
N ARG A 176 -13.30 -5.46 20.62
CA ARG A 176 -14.28 -6.40 21.17
C ARG A 176 -13.80 -7.07 22.43
N ASP A 177 -12.50 -7.10 22.65
CA ASP A 177 -11.90 -7.73 23.80
C ASP A 177 -10.89 -6.78 24.43
N THR A 178 -11.17 -6.33 25.63
CA THR A 178 -10.31 -5.49 26.45
C THR A 178 -9.43 -6.30 27.40
N GLU A 179 -9.64 -7.61 27.48
CA GLU A 179 -8.86 -8.50 28.36
C GLU A 179 -7.59 -8.98 27.69
N GLY A 180 -7.44 -8.83 26.37
CA GLY A 180 -6.35 -9.38 25.60
C GLY A 180 -5.69 -8.44 24.60
N MET A 181 -4.61 -8.92 24.05
CA MET A 181 -3.94 -8.30 22.92
C MET A 181 -4.78 -8.43 21.66
N TYR A 182 -4.63 -7.47 20.75
CA TYR A 182 -5.23 -7.58 19.41
C TYR A 182 -4.94 -8.97 18.80
N ALA A 183 -5.94 -9.58 18.18
CA ALA A 183 -5.83 -10.88 17.50
C ALA A 183 -6.31 -10.76 16.05
N HIS A 184 -5.56 -11.34 15.12
CA HIS A 184 -5.92 -11.37 13.70
C HIS A 184 -5.95 -12.83 13.21
N ALA A 185 -7.14 -13.41 13.13
CA ALA A 185 -7.33 -14.83 12.88
C ALA A 185 -6.66 -15.38 11.61
N ALA A 186 -6.58 -14.58 10.54
CA ALA A 186 -5.95 -15.02 9.31
C ALA A 186 -4.40 -15.08 9.45
N LEU A 187 -3.79 -14.10 10.12
CA LEU A 187 -2.35 -14.09 10.39
C LEU A 187 -1.97 -15.17 11.39
N ASP A 188 -2.76 -15.36 12.44
CA ASP A 188 -2.55 -16.46 13.42
C ASP A 188 -2.59 -17.82 12.72
N ARG A 189 -3.59 -18.06 11.87
CA ARG A 189 -3.68 -19.30 11.09
C ARG A 189 -2.48 -19.49 10.17
N MET A 190 -2.05 -18.44 9.46
CA MET A 190 -0.89 -18.50 8.58
C MET A 190 0.39 -18.90 9.36
N VAL A 191 0.62 -18.33 10.52
CA VAL A 191 1.75 -18.69 11.39
C VAL A 191 1.62 -20.14 11.89
N GLN A 192 0.45 -20.55 12.36
CA GLN A 192 0.20 -21.90 12.86
C GLN A 192 0.39 -22.96 11.77
N THR A 193 -0.07 -22.69 10.56
CA THR A 193 0.02 -23.63 9.42
C THR A 193 1.26 -23.42 8.57
N GLN A 194 2.13 -22.49 8.94
CA GLN A 194 3.36 -22.15 8.21
C GLN A 194 3.11 -21.86 6.73
N GLN A 195 1.99 -21.21 6.40
CA GLN A 195 1.62 -20.86 5.02
C GLN A 195 2.23 -19.52 4.60
N TRP A 196 3.54 -19.44 4.62
CA TRP A 196 4.31 -18.32 4.12
C TRP A 196 5.46 -18.84 3.23
N LEU A 197 6.20 -17.93 2.62
CA LEU A 197 7.32 -18.24 1.70
C LEU A 197 8.49 -18.95 2.40
N CYS A 198 8.64 -18.78 3.69
CA CYS A 198 9.65 -19.41 4.53
C CYS A 198 9.09 -19.62 5.96
N PRO A 199 9.72 -20.48 6.78
CA PRO A 199 9.27 -20.72 8.16
C PRO A 199 9.25 -19.45 9.01
N ILE A 200 8.19 -19.28 9.82
CA ILE A 200 8.04 -18.21 10.80
C ILE A 200 8.15 -18.80 12.20
N GLN A 201 9.19 -18.45 12.93
CA GLN A 201 9.35 -18.80 14.33
C GLN A 201 8.85 -17.65 15.21
N ALA A 202 7.73 -17.84 15.88
CA ALA A 202 7.08 -16.87 16.76
C ALA A 202 6.68 -17.46 18.13
N ASP A 203 7.20 -18.63 18.44
CA ASP A 203 6.87 -19.45 19.63
C ASP A 203 7.96 -19.41 20.71
N LYS A 204 9.03 -18.68 20.51
CA LYS A 204 10.17 -18.59 21.44
C LYS A 204 10.38 -17.17 21.92
N ARG A 205 10.87 -17.07 23.16
CA ARG A 205 11.36 -15.82 23.71
C ARG A 205 12.69 -15.48 23.05
N VAL A 206 12.73 -14.31 22.38
CA VAL A 206 13.94 -13.76 21.72
C VAL A 206 14.02 -12.25 21.94
N ASP A 207 15.21 -11.68 21.77
CA ASP A 207 15.45 -10.27 22.06
C ASP A 207 15.10 -9.33 20.90
N GLY A 208 14.84 -9.86 19.71
CA GLY A 208 14.50 -9.06 18.53
C GLY A 208 13.85 -9.87 17.42
N ALA A 209 13.24 -9.16 16.47
CA ALA A 209 12.72 -9.72 15.24
C ALA A 209 13.77 -9.57 14.12
N PHE A 210 13.84 -10.54 13.24
CA PHE A 210 14.67 -10.50 12.03
C PHE A 210 14.29 -11.57 11.02
N TYR A 211 14.51 -11.27 9.75
CA TYR A 211 14.62 -12.27 8.70
C TYR A 211 16.08 -12.68 8.51
N SER A 212 16.36 -13.97 8.48
CA SER A 212 17.68 -14.53 8.23
C SER A 212 17.78 -15.04 6.79
N PRO A 213 18.47 -14.33 5.86
CA PRO A 213 18.64 -14.79 4.48
C PRO A 213 19.39 -16.12 4.37
N SER A 214 20.40 -16.33 5.24
CA SER A 214 21.23 -17.55 5.20
C SER A 214 20.47 -18.81 5.66
N GLN A 215 19.42 -18.65 6.47
CA GLN A 215 18.61 -19.73 6.98
C GLN A 215 17.21 -19.76 6.31
N ASP A 216 16.92 -18.76 5.50
CA ASP A 216 15.62 -18.50 4.90
C ASP A 216 14.48 -18.67 5.89
N ARG A 217 14.54 -17.96 7.02
CA ARG A 217 13.51 -18.02 8.06
C ARG A 217 13.31 -16.67 8.73
N ILE A 218 12.10 -16.45 9.20
CA ILE A 218 11.69 -15.31 9.99
C ILE A 218 11.70 -15.69 11.47
N VAL A 219 12.22 -14.81 12.32
CA VAL A 219 12.14 -14.91 13.78
C VAL A 219 11.43 -13.67 14.30
N VAL A 220 10.38 -13.88 15.11
CA VAL A 220 9.62 -12.81 15.78
C VAL A 220 9.53 -13.17 17.27
N PRO A 221 9.70 -12.22 18.20
CA PRO A 221 9.45 -12.46 19.61
C PRO A 221 8.04 -12.99 19.85
N MET A 222 7.85 -13.84 20.86
CA MET A 222 6.52 -14.33 21.25
C MET A 222 5.55 -13.14 21.42
N LYS A 223 4.32 -13.30 20.97
CA LYS A 223 3.27 -12.26 21.09
C LYS A 223 3.17 -11.69 22.51
N ALA A 224 3.30 -12.54 23.54
CA ALA A 224 3.29 -12.13 24.93
C ALA A 224 4.40 -11.11 25.30
N GLN A 225 5.52 -11.07 24.59
CA GLN A 225 6.60 -10.11 24.82
C GLN A 225 6.21 -8.67 24.41
N PHE A 226 5.18 -8.52 23.62
CA PHE A 226 4.62 -7.21 23.22
C PHE A 226 3.57 -6.69 24.20
N ASN A 227 3.15 -7.50 25.19
CA ASN A 227 2.22 -7.07 26.24
C ASN A 227 2.98 -6.32 27.33
N ILE A 228 3.42 -5.11 27.01
CA ILE A 228 4.18 -4.23 27.93
C ILE A 228 3.33 -3.06 28.43
N GLY A 229 2.09 -2.98 28.02
CA GLY A 229 1.15 -1.92 28.39
C GLY A 229 0.66 -2.06 29.83
N SER A 230 0.31 -0.92 30.43
CA SER A 230 -0.28 -0.83 31.76
C SER A 230 -1.80 -0.61 31.72
N SER A 231 -2.35 -0.38 30.52
CA SER A 231 -3.79 -0.22 30.28
C SER A 231 -4.30 -1.24 29.25
N PRO A 232 -5.62 -1.49 29.21
CA PRO A 232 -6.23 -2.35 28.21
C PRO A 232 -5.92 -1.90 26.77
N GLU A 233 -5.88 -0.58 26.52
CA GLU A 233 -5.59 -0.01 25.24
C GLU A 233 -4.14 -0.28 24.81
N GLU A 234 -3.20 -0.13 25.75
CA GLU A 234 -1.78 -0.42 25.48
C GLU A 234 -1.55 -1.92 25.27
N THR A 235 -2.23 -2.77 26.03
CA THR A 235 -2.20 -4.24 25.85
C THR A 235 -2.73 -4.61 24.46
N TYR A 236 -3.84 -4.04 24.05
CA TYR A 236 -4.41 -4.25 22.72
C TYR A 236 -3.44 -3.78 21.62
N ARG A 237 -2.85 -2.60 21.78
CA ARG A 237 -1.86 -2.04 20.86
C ARG A 237 -0.63 -2.93 20.76
N GLY A 238 -0.16 -3.52 21.84
CA GLY A 238 0.92 -4.51 21.81
C GLY A 238 0.65 -5.69 20.86
N GLY A 239 -0.62 -6.12 20.73
CA GLY A 239 -1.01 -7.11 19.75
C GLY A 239 -0.87 -6.63 18.31
N MET A 240 -1.19 -5.37 18.03
CA MET A 240 -0.99 -4.78 16.70
C MET A 240 0.50 -4.66 16.36
N GLU A 241 1.33 -4.25 17.33
CA GLU A 241 2.80 -4.16 17.18
C GLU A 241 3.42 -5.53 16.86
N TYR A 242 2.93 -6.60 17.47
CA TYR A 242 3.35 -7.96 17.14
C TYR A 242 3.13 -8.28 15.65
N TYR A 243 1.93 -8.03 15.13
CA TYR A 243 1.65 -8.32 13.72
C TYR A 243 2.38 -7.37 12.77
N SER A 244 2.49 -6.10 13.10
CA SER A 244 3.27 -5.14 12.31
C SER A 244 4.73 -5.55 12.21
N THR A 245 5.33 -5.99 13.34
CA THR A 245 6.70 -6.51 13.37
C THR A 245 6.84 -7.74 12.47
N MET A 246 5.90 -8.67 12.56
CA MET A 246 5.90 -9.86 11.73
C MET A 246 5.78 -9.52 10.23
N LEU A 247 4.89 -8.62 9.85
CA LEU A 247 4.72 -8.17 8.47
C LEU A 247 5.96 -7.48 7.91
N HIS A 248 6.69 -6.74 8.75
CA HIS A 248 7.98 -6.15 8.41
C HIS A 248 9.01 -7.24 8.03
N GLU A 249 9.19 -8.25 8.87
CA GLU A 249 10.12 -9.35 8.61
C GLU A 249 9.67 -10.24 7.44
N MET A 250 8.36 -10.41 7.26
CA MET A 250 7.80 -11.07 6.09
C MET A 250 8.13 -10.32 4.81
N THR A 251 8.16 -8.99 4.84
CA THR A 251 8.56 -8.18 3.69
C THR A 251 10.03 -8.40 3.36
N HIS A 252 10.91 -8.39 4.36
CA HIS A 252 12.32 -8.73 4.14
C HIS A 252 12.50 -10.13 3.52
N SER A 253 11.70 -11.10 3.94
CA SER A 253 11.80 -12.45 3.37
C SER A 253 11.52 -12.50 1.87
N THR A 254 10.86 -11.50 1.30
CA THR A 254 10.60 -11.43 -0.14
C THR A 254 11.78 -10.89 -0.97
N MET A 255 12.87 -10.43 -0.34
CA MET A 255 13.98 -9.78 -1.04
C MET A 255 14.93 -10.74 -1.78
N THR A 256 14.88 -12.03 -1.50
CA THR A 256 15.84 -13.02 -2.03
C THR A 256 15.81 -13.11 -3.55
N PRO A 257 16.93 -13.61 -4.19
CA PRO A 257 17.00 -13.76 -5.65
C PRO A 257 15.90 -14.62 -6.24
N GLU A 258 15.44 -15.64 -5.51
CA GLU A 258 14.41 -16.60 -5.93
C GLU A 258 12.99 -15.99 -5.82
N ARG A 259 12.86 -14.82 -5.20
CA ARG A 259 11.58 -14.13 -4.99
C ARG A 259 11.55 -12.80 -5.75
N LEU A 260 11.70 -11.68 -5.07
CA LEU A 260 11.64 -10.36 -5.73
C LEU A 260 13.01 -9.80 -6.12
N ASN A 261 14.10 -10.50 -5.78
CA ASN A 261 15.47 -10.14 -6.14
C ASN A 261 15.79 -8.66 -5.91
N ARG A 262 15.45 -8.15 -4.72
CA ARG A 262 15.77 -6.76 -4.36
C ARG A 262 17.23 -6.65 -3.94
N GLU A 263 17.89 -5.57 -4.37
CA GLU A 263 19.23 -5.25 -3.93
C GLU A 263 19.22 -4.86 -2.45
N THR A 264 20.00 -5.59 -1.65
CA THR A 264 20.19 -5.32 -0.22
C THR A 264 21.60 -4.81 0.04
N GLY A 265 21.73 -3.76 0.86
CA GLY A 265 23.02 -3.33 1.37
C GLY A 265 23.52 -4.27 2.47
N GLY A 266 24.83 -4.45 2.56
CA GLY A 266 25.43 -5.39 3.50
C GLY A 266 25.55 -4.93 4.95
N ARG A 267 25.33 -3.63 5.27
CA ARG A 267 25.54 -3.08 6.62
C ARG A 267 24.57 -1.95 6.93
N PHE A 268 24.24 -1.82 8.22
CA PHE A 268 23.55 -0.66 8.76
C PHE A 268 24.25 0.65 8.35
N GLY A 269 23.50 1.60 7.79
CA GLY A 269 24.01 2.86 7.24
C GLY A 269 24.34 2.85 5.74
N ASP A 270 24.24 1.71 5.06
CA ASP A 270 24.32 1.64 3.60
C ASP A 270 23.01 2.18 2.99
N PRO A 271 23.06 3.05 1.93
CA PRO A 271 21.87 3.51 1.25
C PRO A 271 20.95 2.40 0.71
N LYS A 272 21.51 1.27 0.32
CA LYS A 272 20.74 0.10 -0.13
C LYS A 272 20.00 -0.56 1.04
N TYR A 273 20.65 -0.65 2.21
CA TYR A 273 20.00 -1.11 3.43
C TYR A 273 18.83 -0.19 3.82
N ALA A 274 19.06 1.12 3.85
CA ALA A 274 18.02 2.09 4.16
C ALA A 274 16.82 2.01 3.20
N LYS A 275 17.06 1.72 1.92
CA LYS A 275 16.01 1.51 0.92
C LYS A 275 15.19 0.25 1.21
N GLU A 276 15.82 -0.85 1.59
CA GLU A 276 15.14 -2.10 1.93
C GLU A 276 14.31 -1.95 3.20
N GLU A 277 14.84 -1.29 4.24
CA GLU A 277 14.08 -0.93 5.44
C GLU A 277 12.84 -0.11 5.11
N LEU A 278 12.99 0.90 4.24
CA LEU A 278 11.85 1.70 3.79
C LEU A 278 10.79 0.85 3.08
N VAL A 279 11.20 -0.10 2.25
CA VAL A 279 10.28 -1.04 1.59
C VAL A 279 9.56 -1.90 2.63
N ALA A 280 10.28 -2.44 3.61
CA ALA A 280 9.70 -3.27 4.66
C ALA A 280 8.69 -2.48 5.51
N GLU A 281 9.07 -1.28 5.93
CA GLU A 281 8.21 -0.40 6.71
C GLU A 281 6.93 0.02 5.98
N LEU A 282 7.08 0.49 4.75
CA LEU A 282 5.93 0.91 3.94
C LEU A 282 4.97 -0.26 3.66
N THR A 283 5.52 -1.43 3.37
CA THR A 283 4.71 -2.62 3.10
C THR A 283 3.97 -3.08 4.35
N ALA A 284 4.65 -3.15 5.49
CA ALA A 284 4.03 -3.51 6.77
C ALA A 284 2.90 -2.53 7.13
N ALA A 285 3.12 -1.22 7.01
CA ALA A 285 2.11 -0.20 7.27
C ALA A 285 0.89 -0.33 6.33
N MET A 286 1.12 -0.51 5.03
CA MET A 286 0.05 -0.69 4.05
C MET A 286 -0.81 -1.92 4.32
N ILE A 287 -0.17 -3.05 4.66
CA ILE A 287 -0.87 -4.30 4.95
C ILE A 287 -1.63 -4.17 6.26
N SER A 288 -1.00 -3.64 7.31
CA SER A 288 -1.65 -3.40 8.61
C SER A 288 -2.92 -2.56 8.45
N GLN A 289 -2.81 -1.45 7.73
CA GLN A 289 -3.98 -0.61 7.47
C GLN A 289 -5.06 -1.33 6.65
N SER A 290 -4.68 -2.09 5.64
CA SER A 290 -5.64 -2.86 4.84
C SER A 290 -6.38 -3.94 5.66
N MET A 291 -5.75 -4.42 6.72
CA MET A 291 -6.31 -5.37 7.68
C MET A 291 -7.06 -4.69 8.84
N GLY A 292 -7.11 -3.37 8.86
CA GLY A 292 -7.87 -2.59 9.83
C GLY A 292 -7.18 -2.38 11.17
N PHE A 293 -5.85 -2.49 11.23
CA PHE A 293 -5.08 -2.13 12.41
C PHE A 293 -3.92 -1.20 12.04
N ASP A 294 -3.55 -0.36 12.99
CA ASP A 294 -2.42 0.55 12.88
C ASP A 294 -1.45 0.29 14.04
N SER A 295 -0.17 0.36 13.76
CA SER A 295 0.86 0.23 14.78
C SER A 295 1.63 1.55 14.86
N ASP A 296 1.63 2.16 16.04
CA ASP A 296 2.41 3.38 16.34
C ASP A 296 3.93 3.06 16.46
N ARG A 297 4.48 2.28 15.57
CA ARG A 297 5.92 2.00 15.62
C ARG A 297 6.70 3.29 15.53
N GLN A 298 7.45 3.58 16.56
CA GLN A 298 8.56 4.54 16.51
C GLN A 298 9.77 3.82 15.93
N LEU A 299 10.31 4.34 14.83
CA LEU A 299 11.63 3.94 14.32
C LEU A 299 12.72 4.63 15.14
#